data_3b8f94331e88022c1284645c3a262716
#
_entry.id   3b8f94331e88022c1284645c3a262716
#
_cell.length_a   1.000
_cell.length_b   1.000
_cell.length_c   1.000
_cell.angle_alpha   90.00
_cell.angle_beta   90.00
_cell.angle_gamma   90.00
#
_symmetry.space_group_name_H-M   'P 1'
#
loop_
_entity.id
_entity.type
_entity.pdbx_description
1 polymer ?
#
loop_
_entity_poly.entity_id
_entity_poly.type
_entity_poly.pdbx_seq_one_letter_code
_entity_poly.pdbx_strand_id
1 'polypeptide(L)'
;MSWLAPVAKHLYLRIWLAVVLGVAVLMLLVGFAWSLSVEHAVQNSPQGLRELQIRDEQGQIIQSVPGQLQRGVGVTFDVTLPDGQKLNLLLPRRPPGMGPGPGPDMRPGLMNRGPRDLTPWWARPPYGFVWMLLLVGVAVAIGIYPIVRKLTQRLEALQQGVQRWGNGDLTVRVAEFGQDEVADLSKRFNAAAERVQHLMNSQQLLLASQKSLLANASHELRSPLTRIRMGLEFMRADNGDDAKKEIARNIAELDQLIDEILLASRLDSEDADMGIIESVDVMGLCAEECARVGAVLEIQPGVLRIETQGVSKLLRRLIRNLLENAARYGAIQGPEDVQLQCELADSEVIIKVFDKGPGVPAALREKIFEPFFRLPGASERSGSVGLGLALVKAIAMRHQGSVSCLAREGGGACFEVRLPKLT
;
A
#
# COMPACT_ATOMS: atom_id res chain seq x y z
N MET A 1 13.71 36.07 23.67
CA MET A 1 14.04 34.74 23.06
C MET A 1 12.89 34.14 22.22
N SER A 2 12.06 34.98 21.56
CA SER A 2 10.87 34.52 20.78
C SER A 2 11.14 34.27 19.29
N TRP A 3 12.34 34.48 18.80
CA TRP A 3 12.71 34.27 17.37
C TRP A 3 12.96 32.84 16.99
N LEU A 4 13.16 31.91 17.92
CA LEU A 4 13.40 30.50 17.69
C LEU A 4 12.11 29.64 17.68
N ALA A 5 10.98 30.22 18.08
CA ALA A 5 9.71 29.50 18.14
C ALA A 5 9.20 28.97 16.78
N PRO A 6 9.33 29.68 15.62
CA PRO A 6 8.94 29.13 14.32
C PRO A 6 9.87 28.02 13.82
N VAL A 7 11.17 28.09 14.17
CA VAL A 7 12.17 27.07 13.78
C VAL A 7 11.88 25.74 14.49
N ALA A 8 11.35 25.77 15.71
CA ALA A 8 11.02 24.56 16.48
C ALA A 8 9.81 23.81 15.91
N LYS A 9 8.91 24.49 15.19
CA LYS A 9 7.66 23.89 14.68
C LYS A 9 7.78 23.25 13.29
N HIS A 10 8.75 23.66 12.47
CA HIS A 10 8.84 23.20 11.09
C HIS A 10 10.12 22.39 10.84
N LEU A 11 9.97 21.09 10.55
CA LEU A 11 11.09 20.17 10.31
C LEU A 11 11.98 20.63 9.14
N TYR A 12 11.39 21.18 8.06
CA TYR A 12 12.15 21.69 6.91
C TYR A 12 13.10 22.82 7.29
N LEU A 13 12.68 23.69 8.23
CA LEU A 13 13.50 24.83 8.67
C LEU A 13 14.69 24.36 9.49
N ARG A 14 14.53 23.31 10.31
CA ARG A 14 15.64 22.70 11.06
C ARG A 14 16.67 22.04 10.15
N ILE A 15 16.21 21.26 9.16
CA ILE A 15 17.10 20.60 8.20
C ILE A 15 17.85 21.63 7.35
N TRP A 16 17.12 22.63 6.83
CA TRP A 16 17.71 23.71 6.06
C TRP A 16 18.77 24.47 6.85
N LEU A 17 18.44 24.84 8.11
CA LEU A 17 19.33 25.58 8.99
C LEU A 17 20.57 24.76 9.36
N ALA A 18 20.43 23.45 9.58
CA ALA A 18 21.56 22.54 9.82
C ALA A 18 22.50 22.48 8.62
N VAL A 19 21.96 22.39 7.38
CA VAL A 19 22.76 22.39 6.15
C VAL A 19 23.46 23.72 5.95
N VAL A 20 22.76 24.85 6.12
CA VAL A 20 23.33 26.18 5.99
C VAL A 20 24.43 26.40 7.03
N LEU A 21 24.21 25.97 8.26
CA LEU A 21 25.22 26.04 9.33
C LEU A 21 26.45 25.18 9.00
N GLY A 22 26.22 23.95 8.53
CA GLY A 22 27.29 23.05 8.10
C GLY A 22 28.16 23.65 6.97
N VAL A 23 27.53 24.24 5.98
CA VAL A 23 28.22 24.96 4.89
C VAL A 23 28.98 26.19 5.44
N ALA A 24 28.39 26.95 6.36
CA ALA A 24 29.07 28.08 6.97
C ALA A 24 30.30 27.68 7.77
N VAL A 25 30.20 26.60 8.56
CA VAL A 25 31.36 26.04 9.29
C VAL A 25 32.44 25.56 8.34
N LEU A 26 32.09 24.85 7.29
CA LEU A 26 33.05 24.39 6.26
C LEU A 26 33.75 25.56 5.60
N MET A 27 33.03 26.62 5.28
CA MET A 27 33.61 27.85 4.73
C MET A 27 34.58 28.53 5.68
N LEU A 28 34.26 28.59 6.96
CA LEU A 28 35.15 29.14 7.99
C LEU A 28 36.44 28.30 8.11
N LEU A 29 36.31 26.96 8.08
CA LEU A 29 37.47 26.08 8.11
C LEU A 29 38.37 26.22 6.87
N VAL A 30 37.78 26.30 5.68
CA VAL A 30 38.54 26.54 4.43
C VAL A 30 39.20 27.93 4.45
N GLY A 31 38.49 28.95 4.92
CA GLY A 31 39.06 30.29 5.08
C GLY A 31 40.22 30.33 6.07
N PHE A 32 40.12 29.63 7.18
CA PHE A 32 41.18 29.51 8.16
C PHE A 32 42.38 28.72 7.63
N ALA A 33 42.18 27.60 6.97
CA ALA A 33 43.23 26.82 6.32
C ALA A 33 43.98 27.64 5.26
N TRP A 34 43.21 28.42 4.47
CA TRP A 34 43.80 29.33 3.49
C TRP A 34 44.66 30.41 4.14
N SER A 35 44.20 31.04 5.23
CA SER A 35 44.96 32.05 5.97
C SER A 35 46.30 31.50 6.49
N LEU A 36 46.28 30.28 7.04
CA LEU A 36 47.51 29.60 7.47
C LEU A 36 48.46 29.32 6.30
N SER A 37 47.91 28.86 5.17
CA SER A 37 48.71 28.57 3.95
C SER A 37 49.37 29.82 3.40
N VAL A 38 48.68 30.97 3.37
CA VAL A 38 49.22 32.23 2.93
C VAL A 38 50.31 32.72 3.87
N GLU A 39 50.14 32.57 5.17
CA GLU A 39 51.13 32.96 6.18
C GLU A 39 52.39 32.11 6.06
N HIS A 40 52.28 30.81 5.85
CA HIS A 40 53.41 29.93 5.57
C HIS A 40 54.09 30.20 4.26
N ALA A 41 53.34 30.56 3.19
CA ALA A 41 53.92 30.90 1.90
C ALA A 41 54.70 32.23 1.95
N VAL A 42 54.24 33.20 2.75
CA VAL A 42 54.95 34.48 2.97
C VAL A 42 56.21 34.28 3.80
N GLN A 43 56.19 33.35 4.78
CA GLN A 43 57.35 33.03 5.59
C GLN A 43 58.43 32.23 4.81
N ASN A 44 58.01 31.38 3.87
CA ASN A 44 58.88 30.50 3.09
C ASN A 44 59.19 31.04 1.68
N SER A 45 58.72 32.26 1.30
CA SER A 45 59.19 32.87 0.06
C SER A 45 60.66 33.14 0.18
N PRO A 46 61.55 32.59 -0.68
CA PRO A 46 62.95 32.90 -0.66
C PRO A 46 63.07 34.40 -1.01
N GLN A 47 63.26 35.21 0.04
CA GLN A 47 63.64 36.62 -0.18
C GLN A 47 64.93 36.52 -0.97
N GLY A 48 64.85 36.90 -2.26
CA GLY A 48 65.98 36.76 -3.15
C GLY A 48 67.22 37.30 -2.47
N LEU A 49 68.19 36.43 -2.23
CA LEU A 49 69.48 36.78 -1.72
C LEU A 49 69.99 37.87 -2.69
N ARG A 50 70.00 39.13 -2.27
CA ARG A 50 70.60 40.19 -3.03
C ARG A 50 72.11 39.95 -2.97
N GLU A 51 72.73 39.55 -4.08
CA GLU A 51 74.15 39.45 -4.22
C GLU A 51 74.73 40.83 -4.60
N LEU A 52 75.68 41.23 -3.83
CA LEU A 52 76.46 42.42 -4.18
C LEU A 52 77.62 42.00 -5.10
N GLN A 53 77.58 42.42 -6.34
CA GLN A 53 78.73 42.22 -7.29
C GLN A 53 79.64 43.42 -7.29
N ILE A 54 80.88 43.20 -6.91
CA ILE A 54 81.94 44.21 -6.95
C ILE A 54 82.66 44.05 -8.29
N ARG A 55 82.74 45.13 -9.07
CA ARG A 55 83.39 45.15 -10.40
C ARG A 55 84.57 46.07 -10.39
N ASP A 56 85.58 45.72 -11.15
CA ASP A 56 86.76 46.64 -11.42
C ASP A 56 86.38 47.77 -12.39
N GLU A 57 87.36 48.68 -12.68
CA GLU A 57 87.19 49.79 -13.63
C GLU A 57 86.92 49.29 -15.04
N GLN A 58 87.23 48.06 -15.37
CA GLN A 58 87.00 47.40 -16.66
C GLN A 58 85.67 46.61 -16.72
N GLY A 59 84.87 46.64 -15.66
CA GLY A 59 83.55 46.03 -15.61
C GLY A 59 83.54 44.52 -15.28
N GLN A 60 84.69 43.89 -15.01
CA GLN A 60 84.75 42.48 -14.60
C GLN A 60 84.33 42.29 -13.13
N ILE A 61 83.64 41.20 -12.84
CA ILE A 61 83.21 40.86 -11.45
C ILE A 61 84.41 40.36 -10.70
N ILE A 62 84.88 41.13 -9.72
CA ILE A 62 85.97 40.74 -8.84
C ILE A 62 85.50 39.82 -7.74
N GLN A 63 84.28 40.11 -7.19
CA GLN A 63 83.71 39.30 -6.06
C GLN A 63 82.17 39.42 -6.07
N SER A 64 81.53 38.34 -5.79
CA SER A 64 80.07 38.30 -5.48
C SER A 64 79.87 37.86 -4.03
N VAL A 65 79.18 38.71 -3.24
CA VAL A 65 78.98 38.47 -1.82
C VAL A 65 77.49 38.36 -1.51
N PRO A 66 77.04 37.29 -0.96
CA PRO A 66 75.61 37.14 -0.61
C PRO A 66 75.25 38.04 0.58
N GLY A 67 74.15 38.81 0.43
CA GLY A 67 73.65 39.67 1.50
C GLY A 67 72.92 38.90 2.58
N GLN A 68 73.21 39.15 3.84
CA GLN A 68 72.51 38.63 5.00
C GLN A 68 71.43 39.61 5.41
N LEU A 69 70.18 39.12 5.45
CA LEU A 69 69.05 39.93 5.84
C LEU A 69 68.97 40.04 7.35
N GLN A 70 69.19 41.20 7.92
CA GLN A 70 69.09 41.48 9.34
C GLN A 70 67.72 42.12 9.60
N ARG A 71 66.85 41.38 10.38
CA ARG A 71 65.47 41.84 10.70
C ARG A 71 65.49 43.24 11.32
N GLY A 72 64.75 44.18 10.69
CA GLY A 72 64.58 45.57 11.17
C GLY A 72 65.62 46.56 10.74
N VAL A 73 66.76 46.17 10.22
CA VAL A 73 67.89 47.09 9.89
C VAL A 73 68.17 47.19 8.40
N GLY A 74 68.08 46.08 7.68
CA GLY A 74 68.36 46.11 6.22
C GLY A 74 69.18 44.87 5.78
N VAL A 75 69.85 44.95 4.68
CA VAL A 75 70.69 43.84 4.18
C VAL A 75 72.14 44.24 4.44
N THR A 76 72.93 43.40 5.13
CA THR A 76 74.32 43.56 5.39
C THR A 76 75.13 42.67 4.46
N PHE A 77 76.24 43.24 3.91
CA PHE A 77 77.18 42.51 3.09
C PHE A 77 78.59 42.63 3.73
N ASP A 78 79.17 41.48 4.02
CA ASP A 78 80.56 41.42 4.53
C ASP A 78 81.54 41.29 3.33
N VAL A 79 82.18 42.38 2.94
CA VAL A 79 83.09 42.41 1.83
C VAL A 79 84.51 42.43 2.38
N THR A 80 85.42 41.56 1.85
CA THR A 80 86.80 41.54 2.17
C THR A 80 87.58 42.17 0.98
N LEU A 81 88.20 43.32 1.17
CA LEU A 81 88.99 43.98 0.17
C LEU A 81 90.32 43.23 -0.13
N PRO A 82 90.94 43.41 -1.31
CA PRO A 82 92.22 42.79 -1.66
C PRO A 82 93.33 43.07 -0.67
N ASP A 83 93.24 44.19 0.07
CA ASP A 83 94.19 44.58 1.10
C ASP A 83 94.00 43.87 2.47
N GLY A 84 93.05 42.89 2.57
CA GLY A 84 92.75 42.17 3.78
C GLY A 84 91.83 42.91 4.76
N GLN A 85 91.34 44.13 4.45
CA GLN A 85 90.40 44.86 5.28
C GLN A 85 89.00 44.35 5.05
N LYS A 86 88.25 44.13 6.15
CA LYS A 86 86.82 43.69 6.14
C LYS A 86 85.95 44.94 6.25
N LEU A 87 85.12 45.16 5.24
CA LEU A 87 84.08 46.18 5.22
C LEU A 87 82.71 45.58 5.34
N ASN A 88 81.97 46.09 6.31
CA ASN A 88 80.54 45.68 6.48
C ASN A 88 79.67 46.79 5.87
N LEU A 89 79.03 46.49 4.75
CA LEU A 89 78.12 47.37 4.05
C LEU A 89 76.70 47.12 4.44
N LEU A 90 76.04 48.13 5.06
CA LEU A 90 74.64 48.05 5.43
C LEU A 90 73.78 48.81 4.39
N LEU A 91 72.87 48.11 3.70
CA LEU A 91 71.83 48.74 2.93
C LEU A 91 70.54 48.84 3.80
N PRO A 92 70.24 50.06 4.25
CA PRO A 92 69.05 50.24 5.10
C PRO A 92 67.80 49.94 4.31
N ARG A 93 66.79 49.38 5.00
CA ARG A 93 65.47 49.11 4.42
C ARG A 93 64.73 50.40 4.12
N ARG A 94 64.45 50.66 2.83
CA ARG A 94 63.66 51.85 2.46
C ARG A 94 62.28 51.78 3.13
N PRO A 95 61.79 52.89 3.71
CA PRO A 95 60.45 52.95 4.21
C PRO A 95 59.41 52.70 3.11
N PRO A 96 58.31 52.02 3.37
CA PRO A 96 57.26 51.76 2.38
C PRO A 96 56.67 53.08 1.92
N GLY A 97 56.87 53.44 0.64
CA GLY A 97 56.29 54.64 0.04
C GLY A 97 57.28 55.54 -0.77
N MET A 98 58.60 55.37 -0.62
CA MET A 98 59.56 56.06 -1.48
C MET A 98 59.93 55.22 -2.71
N GLY A 99 59.36 55.58 -3.84
CA GLY A 99 59.81 55.11 -5.15
C GLY A 99 61.30 55.37 -5.42
N PRO A 100 61.94 54.71 -6.42
CA PRO A 100 63.32 55.01 -6.80
C PRO A 100 63.46 56.50 -7.12
N GLY A 101 64.39 57.18 -6.43
CA GLY A 101 64.71 58.57 -6.74
C GLY A 101 65.17 58.70 -8.19
N PRO A 102 64.99 59.88 -8.81
CA PRO A 102 65.37 60.08 -10.17
C PRO A 102 66.92 59.95 -10.32
N GLY A 103 67.36 59.00 -11.17
CA GLY A 103 68.72 58.88 -11.56
C GLY A 103 69.11 60.13 -12.38
N PRO A 104 70.43 60.48 -12.48
CA PRO A 104 70.89 61.76 -13.03
C PRO A 104 70.57 61.99 -14.52
N ASP A 105 69.96 61.04 -15.25
CA ASP A 105 69.70 61.12 -16.70
C ASP A 105 68.27 60.98 -17.15
N MET A 106 67.26 61.18 -16.29
CA MET A 106 65.86 61.09 -16.75
C MET A 106 65.22 62.44 -16.99
N ARG A 107 64.97 62.74 -18.27
CA ARG A 107 64.17 63.89 -18.74
C ARG A 107 62.77 63.86 -18.05
N PRO A 108 62.29 65.05 -17.61
CA PRO A 108 60.95 65.11 -16.97
C PRO A 108 59.87 65.02 -18.07
N GLY A 109 59.28 63.83 -18.27
CA GLY A 109 58.23 63.77 -19.27
C GLY A 109 57.45 62.50 -19.43
N LEU A 110 57.84 61.37 -18.89
CA LEU A 110 57.06 60.12 -19.02
C LEU A 110 57.07 59.36 -17.72
N MET A 111 56.25 59.84 -16.75
CA MET A 111 55.81 58.98 -15.68
C MET A 111 54.94 57.87 -16.29
N ASN A 112 55.53 56.71 -16.54
CA ASN A 112 54.82 55.50 -16.82
C ASN A 112 53.99 55.18 -15.57
N ARG A 113 52.71 55.65 -15.54
CA ARG A 113 51.71 55.20 -14.57
C ARG A 113 51.56 53.77 -14.89
N GLY A 114 52.17 52.89 -14.08
CA GLY A 114 51.86 51.47 -14.07
C GLY A 114 50.35 51.25 -14.04
N PRO A 115 49.86 50.19 -14.59
CA PRO A 115 48.43 49.93 -14.66
C PRO A 115 47.86 50.18 -13.25
N ARG A 116 46.98 51.21 -13.16
CA ARG A 116 46.22 51.43 -11.94
C ARG A 116 45.48 50.15 -11.67
N ASP A 117 45.81 49.44 -10.57
CA ASP A 117 45.03 48.34 -10.07
C ASP A 117 43.59 48.84 -9.83
N LEU A 118 42.78 48.69 -10.88
CA LEU A 118 41.34 49.03 -10.84
C LEU A 118 40.55 47.99 -10.07
N THR A 119 41.25 47.02 -9.47
CA THR A 119 40.58 46.03 -8.60
C THR A 119 40.06 46.73 -7.35
N PRO A 120 38.73 46.76 -7.17
CA PRO A 120 38.13 47.39 -5.99
C PRO A 120 38.65 46.72 -4.71
N TRP A 121 38.74 47.48 -3.62
CA TRP A 121 39.32 47.04 -2.36
C TRP A 121 38.70 45.76 -1.82
N TRP A 122 37.40 45.53 -2.10
CA TRP A 122 36.66 44.35 -1.71
C TRP A 122 37.03 43.08 -2.53
N ALA A 123 37.59 43.22 -3.71
CA ALA A 123 38.08 42.13 -4.56
C ALA A 123 39.54 41.74 -4.30
N ARG A 124 40.26 42.50 -3.45
CA ARG A 124 41.67 42.23 -3.10
C ARG A 124 41.76 41.11 -2.07
N PRO A 125 42.77 40.23 -2.13
CA PRO A 125 43.02 39.27 -1.06
C PRO A 125 43.27 39.96 0.29
N PRO A 126 42.69 39.48 1.42
CA PRO A 126 41.85 38.29 1.59
C PRO A 126 40.34 38.50 1.36
N TYR A 127 39.88 39.75 1.18
CA TYR A 127 38.46 40.10 1.13
C TYR A 127 37.72 39.48 -0.03
N GLY A 128 38.32 39.40 -1.22
CA GLY A 128 37.69 38.79 -2.40
C GLY A 128 37.34 37.33 -2.17
N PHE A 129 38.19 36.58 -1.47
CA PHE A 129 37.91 35.18 -1.12
C PHE A 129 36.75 35.05 -0.15
N VAL A 130 36.64 35.90 0.85
CA VAL A 130 35.54 35.92 1.81
C VAL A 130 34.20 36.21 1.11
N TRP A 131 34.18 37.18 0.19
CA TRP A 131 32.97 37.47 -0.59
C TRP A 131 32.56 36.32 -1.50
N MET A 132 33.49 35.64 -2.14
CA MET A 132 33.24 34.48 -2.97
C MET A 132 32.59 33.34 -2.12
N LEU A 133 33.14 33.04 -0.94
CA LEU A 133 32.60 32.04 -0.03
C LEU A 133 31.19 32.40 0.41
N LEU A 134 30.95 33.67 0.77
CA LEU A 134 29.62 34.15 1.20
C LEU A 134 28.61 34.00 0.06
N LEU A 135 28.95 34.33 -1.17
CA LEU A 135 28.09 34.20 -2.34
C LEU A 135 27.74 32.74 -2.62
N VAL A 136 28.72 31.84 -2.54
CA VAL A 136 28.50 30.41 -2.67
C VAL A 136 27.57 29.89 -1.55
N GLY A 137 27.76 30.34 -0.30
CA GLY A 137 26.89 29.97 0.81
C GLY A 137 25.45 30.41 0.63
N VAL A 138 25.25 31.62 0.16
CA VAL A 138 23.91 32.16 -0.14
C VAL A 138 23.27 31.37 -1.30
N ALA A 139 24.02 31.09 -2.36
CA ALA A 139 23.55 30.34 -3.52
C ALA A 139 23.12 28.92 -3.11
N VAL A 140 23.92 28.24 -2.26
CA VAL A 140 23.59 26.92 -1.71
C VAL A 140 22.34 26.97 -0.80
N ALA A 141 22.25 27.98 0.06
CA ALA A 141 21.10 28.15 0.94
C ALA A 141 19.79 28.36 0.15
N ILE A 142 19.83 29.20 -0.89
CA ILE A 142 18.69 29.43 -1.78
C ILE A 142 18.34 28.17 -2.58
N GLY A 143 19.33 27.45 -3.12
CA GLY A 143 19.10 26.25 -3.92
C GLY A 143 18.55 25.07 -3.15
N ILE A 144 18.99 24.86 -1.90
CA ILE A 144 18.55 23.73 -1.06
C ILE A 144 17.16 23.98 -0.44
N TYR A 145 16.79 25.22 -0.13
CA TYR A 145 15.55 25.56 0.52
C TYR A 145 14.29 24.95 -0.14
N PRO A 146 14.04 25.10 -1.46
CA PRO A 146 12.86 24.56 -2.11
C PRO A 146 12.83 23.02 -2.10
N ILE A 147 14.00 22.38 -2.19
CA ILE A 147 14.10 20.91 -2.18
C ILE A 147 13.70 20.35 -0.81
N VAL A 148 14.31 20.88 0.25
CA VAL A 148 14.00 20.47 1.62
C VAL A 148 12.55 20.75 1.97
N ARG A 149 12.03 21.92 1.60
CA ARG A 149 10.64 22.29 1.83
C ARG A 149 9.66 21.31 1.16
N LYS A 150 9.88 21.01 -0.12
CA LYS A 150 9.02 20.09 -0.88
C LYS A 150 9.02 18.68 -0.31
N LEU A 151 10.20 18.17 0.07
CA LEU A 151 10.34 16.84 0.67
C LEU A 151 9.62 16.75 2.02
N THR A 152 9.82 17.76 2.88
CA THR A 152 9.19 17.78 4.21
C THR A 152 7.68 17.89 4.14
N GLN A 153 7.15 18.72 3.23
CA GLN A 153 5.70 18.84 3.02
C GLN A 153 5.06 17.50 2.61
N ARG A 154 5.75 16.71 1.78
CA ARG A 154 5.27 15.37 1.40
C ARG A 154 5.27 14.40 2.58
N LEU A 155 6.32 14.43 3.40
CA LEU A 155 6.40 13.61 4.61
C LEU A 155 5.32 13.99 5.64
N GLU A 156 5.06 15.29 5.82
CA GLU A 156 3.99 15.77 6.69
C GLU A 156 2.60 15.32 6.18
N ALA A 157 2.37 15.39 4.85
CA ALA A 157 1.13 14.91 4.25
C ALA A 157 0.94 13.40 4.43
N LEU A 158 2.01 12.61 4.26
CA LEU A 158 2.00 11.18 4.51
C LEU A 158 1.69 10.88 5.99
N GLN A 159 2.37 11.56 6.92
CA GLN A 159 2.15 11.42 8.35
C GLN A 159 0.70 11.74 8.74
N GLN A 160 0.13 12.83 8.21
CA GLN A 160 -1.27 13.20 8.46
C GLN A 160 -2.23 12.17 7.87
N GLY A 161 -1.93 11.63 6.67
CA GLY A 161 -2.70 10.55 6.05
C GLY A 161 -2.72 9.29 6.91
N VAL A 162 -1.54 8.83 7.36
CA VAL A 162 -1.40 7.68 8.26
C VAL A 162 -2.14 7.90 9.59
N GLN A 163 -2.05 9.10 10.15
CA GLN A 163 -2.71 9.42 11.41
C GLN A 163 -4.24 9.41 11.29
N ARG A 164 -4.80 9.99 10.21
CA ARG A 164 -6.26 9.94 9.96
C ARG A 164 -6.72 8.50 9.74
N TRP A 165 -5.95 7.73 8.96
CA TRP A 165 -6.24 6.33 8.73
C TRP A 165 -6.24 5.52 10.04
N GLY A 166 -5.24 5.72 10.91
CA GLY A 166 -5.17 5.11 12.24
C GLY A 166 -6.31 5.51 13.18
N ASN A 167 -6.92 6.69 12.97
CA ASN A 167 -8.11 7.15 13.70
C ASN A 167 -9.43 6.59 13.15
N GLY A 168 -9.37 5.68 12.16
CA GLY A 168 -10.54 4.95 11.64
C GLY A 168 -11.08 5.45 10.30
N ASP A 169 -10.52 6.51 9.71
CA ASP A 169 -10.90 6.93 8.36
C ASP A 169 -10.13 6.14 7.30
N LEU A 170 -10.64 4.94 6.99
CA LEU A 170 -10.03 4.02 6.02
C LEU A 170 -10.13 4.51 4.57
N THR A 171 -10.86 5.59 4.31
CA THR A 171 -11.02 6.15 2.95
C THR A 171 -9.87 7.07 2.55
N VAL A 172 -9.06 7.51 3.51
CA VAL A 172 -7.91 8.40 3.28
C VAL A 172 -6.91 7.74 2.34
N ARG A 173 -6.49 8.52 1.33
CA ARG A 173 -5.37 8.16 0.44
C ARG A 173 -4.36 9.28 0.44
N VAL A 174 -3.10 8.92 0.36
CA VAL A 174 -1.98 9.87 0.27
C VAL A 174 -1.62 10.08 -1.19
N ALA A 175 -1.29 11.32 -1.54
CA ALA A 175 -0.95 11.66 -2.91
C ALA A 175 0.39 11.00 -3.34
N GLU A 176 0.39 10.38 -4.52
CA GLU A 176 1.52 9.63 -5.10
C GLU A 176 2.31 10.49 -6.08
N PHE A 177 2.87 11.62 -5.60
CA PHE A 177 3.62 12.52 -6.46
C PHE A 177 5.12 12.18 -6.47
N GLY A 178 5.68 12.00 -7.68
CA GLY A 178 7.12 11.80 -7.90
C GLY A 178 7.48 10.37 -8.23
N GLN A 179 8.81 10.11 -8.32
CA GLN A 179 9.39 8.79 -8.59
C GLN A 179 10.49 8.46 -7.56
N ASP A 180 10.39 9.08 -6.39
CA ASP A 180 11.32 8.93 -5.27
C ASP A 180 10.81 7.91 -4.23
N GLU A 181 11.61 7.64 -3.23
CA GLU A 181 11.30 6.68 -2.14
C GLU A 181 10.04 7.10 -1.37
N VAL A 182 9.73 8.39 -1.29
CA VAL A 182 8.51 8.89 -0.62
C VAL A 182 7.28 8.55 -1.45
N ALA A 183 7.37 8.63 -2.78
CA ALA A 183 6.28 8.24 -3.67
C ALA A 183 6.03 6.72 -3.61
N ASP A 184 7.10 5.91 -3.55
CA ASP A 184 6.97 4.44 -3.38
C ASP A 184 6.33 4.10 -2.03
N LEU A 185 6.73 4.77 -0.95
CA LEU A 185 6.12 4.60 0.37
C LEU A 185 4.63 4.97 0.37
N SER A 186 4.25 6.07 -0.32
CA SER A 186 2.85 6.48 -0.46
C SER A 186 2.02 5.43 -1.21
N LYS A 187 2.57 4.84 -2.30
CA LYS A 187 1.92 3.74 -3.04
C LYS A 187 1.70 2.50 -2.16
N ARG A 188 2.74 2.09 -1.44
CA ARG A 188 2.65 0.94 -0.52
C ARG A 188 1.63 1.17 0.59
N PHE A 189 1.60 2.38 1.15
CA PHE A 189 0.60 2.76 2.14
C PHE A 189 -0.81 2.69 1.55
N ASN A 190 -1.07 3.28 0.37
CA ASN A 190 -2.36 3.25 -0.29
C ASN A 190 -2.83 1.82 -0.59
N ALA A 191 -1.93 0.95 -1.08
CA ALA A 191 -2.23 -0.46 -1.33
C ALA A 191 -2.56 -1.21 -0.03
N ALA A 192 -1.85 -0.95 1.08
CA ALA A 192 -2.15 -1.53 2.38
C ALA A 192 -3.50 -1.04 2.92
N ALA A 193 -3.78 0.26 2.82
CA ALA A 193 -5.04 0.87 3.23
C ALA A 193 -6.24 0.30 2.45
N GLU A 194 -6.08 0.07 1.14
CA GLU A 194 -7.10 -0.55 0.29
C GLU A 194 -7.39 -1.99 0.72
N ARG A 195 -6.36 -2.79 0.99
CA ARG A 195 -6.54 -4.17 1.46
C ARG A 195 -7.28 -4.23 2.80
N VAL A 196 -6.89 -3.36 3.75
CA VAL A 196 -7.58 -3.31 5.06
C VAL A 196 -9.02 -2.85 4.90
N GLN A 197 -9.29 -1.86 4.08
CA GLN A 197 -10.65 -1.40 3.79
C GLN A 197 -11.51 -2.53 3.19
N HIS A 198 -10.93 -3.29 2.25
CA HIS A 198 -11.61 -4.44 1.63
C HIS A 198 -11.94 -5.52 2.66
N LEU A 199 -10.97 -5.86 3.53
CA LEU A 199 -11.17 -6.83 4.61
C LEU A 199 -12.26 -6.39 5.60
N MET A 200 -12.25 -5.12 6.01
CA MET A 200 -13.26 -4.57 6.91
C MET A 200 -14.66 -4.59 6.29
N ASN A 201 -14.78 -4.22 5.01
CA ASN A 201 -16.05 -4.26 4.29
C ASN A 201 -16.57 -5.71 4.18
N SER A 202 -15.69 -6.67 3.84
CA SER A 202 -16.06 -8.10 3.79
C SER A 202 -16.51 -8.61 5.14
N GLN A 203 -15.79 -8.25 6.21
CA GLN A 203 -16.16 -8.62 7.57
C GLN A 203 -17.52 -8.02 7.99
N GLN A 204 -17.79 -6.77 7.65
CA GLN A 204 -19.08 -6.12 7.94
C GLN A 204 -20.23 -6.81 7.20
N LEU A 205 -20.05 -7.16 5.93
CA LEU A 205 -21.05 -7.90 5.14
C LEU A 205 -21.32 -9.26 5.75
N LEU A 206 -20.29 -9.98 6.18
CA LEU A 206 -20.42 -11.30 6.84
C LEU A 206 -21.18 -11.18 8.18
N LEU A 207 -20.86 -10.18 9.00
CA LEU A 207 -21.58 -9.93 10.26
C LEU A 207 -23.03 -9.52 10.02
N ALA A 208 -23.32 -8.74 8.98
CA ALA A 208 -24.68 -8.37 8.61
C ALA A 208 -25.49 -9.61 8.16
N SER A 209 -24.88 -10.48 7.36
CA SER A 209 -25.47 -11.77 6.96
C SER A 209 -25.79 -12.67 8.16
N GLN A 210 -24.82 -12.84 9.07
CA GLN A 210 -25.02 -13.63 10.29
C GLN A 210 -26.15 -13.07 11.19
N LYS A 211 -26.20 -11.73 11.37
CA LYS A 211 -27.27 -11.10 12.13
C LYS A 211 -28.64 -11.31 11.50
N SER A 212 -28.73 -11.19 10.17
CA SER A 212 -29.95 -11.44 9.40
C SER A 212 -30.39 -12.89 9.53
N LEU A 213 -29.45 -13.83 9.43
CA LEU A 213 -29.71 -15.27 9.59
C LEU A 213 -30.29 -15.59 10.99
N LEU A 214 -29.67 -15.05 12.06
CA LEU A 214 -30.13 -15.26 13.42
C LEU A 214 -31.51 -14.63 13.70
N ALA A 215 -31.73 -13.41 13.15
CA ALA A 215 -33.03 -12.75 13.31
C ALA A 215 -34.16 -13.54 12.62
N ASN A 216 -33.94 -13.96 11.38
CA ASN A 216 -34.90 -14.73 10.61
C ASN A 216 -35.13 -16.13 11.23
N ALA A 217 -34.03 -16.80 11.65
CA ALA A 217 -34.11 -18.07 12.37
C ALA A 217 -35.01 -17.94 13.61
N SER A 218 -34.84 -16.88 14.41
CA SER A 218 -35.65 -16.64 15.60
C SER A 218 -37.14 -16.46 15.29
N HIS A 219 -37.48 -15.81 14.17
CA HIS A 219 -38.84 -15.67 13.72
C HIS A 219 -39.44 -17.01 13.25
N GLU A 220 -38.72 -17.78 12.48
CA GLU A 220 -39.16 -19.04 11.92
C GLU A 220 -39.27 -20.17 13.01
N LEU A 221 -38.46 -20.13 14.05
CA LEU A 221 -38.56 -21.03 15.21
C LEU A 221 -39.78 -20.70 16.08
N ARG A 222 -40.17 -19.43 16.16
CA ARG A 222 -41.32 -19.03 17.00
C ARG A 222 -42.64 -19.60 16.51
N SER A 223 -42.83 -19.69 15.19
CA SER A 223 -44.09 -20.19 14.60
C SER A 223 -44.40 -21.63 14.99
N PRO A 224 -43.55 -22.66 14.75
CA PRO A 224 -43.81 -24.03 15.16
C PRO A 224 -43.91 -24.15 16.67
N LEU A 225 -43.13 -23.40 17.45
CA LEU A 225 -43.22 -23.41 18.92
C LEU A 225 -44.60 -22.93 19.41
N THR A 226 -45.15 -21.91 18.76
CA THR A 226 -46.51 -21.42 19.08
C THR A 226 -47.58 -22.46 18.74
N ARG A 227 -47.43 -23.16 17.58
CA ARG A 227 -48.33 -24.26 17.19
C ARG A 227 -48.27 -25.45 18.18
N ILE A 228 -47.05 -25.80 18.62
CA ILE A 228 -46.85 -26.83 19.65
C ILE A 228 -47.55 -26.42 20.94
N ARG A 229 -47.39 -25.20 21.40
CA ARG A 229 -48.02 -24.69 22.62
C ARG A 229 -49.55 -24.72 22.52
N MET A 230 -50.12 -24.29 21.42
CA MET A 230 -51.54 -24.37 21.15
C MET A 230 -52.04 -25.83 21.13
N GLY A 231 -51.31 -26.73 20.45
CA GLY A 231 -51.64 -28.17 20.43
C GLY A 231 -51.65 -28.79 21.81
N LEU A 232 -50.72 -28.38 22.70
CA LEU A 232 -50.73 -28.84 24.11
C LEU A 232 -51.96 -28.35 24.90
N GLU A 233 -52.46 -27.13 24.60
CA GLU A 233 -53.71 -26.62 25.21
C GLU A 233 -54.94 -27.39 24.71
N PHE A 234 -55.00 -27.71 23.40
CA PHE A 234 -56.05 -28.50 22.81
C PHE A 234 -56.08 -29.97 23.29
N MET A 235 -54.92 -30.56 23.62
CA MET A 235 -54.82 -31.89 24.19
C MET A 235 -55.57 -32.01 25.54
N ARG A 236 -55.75 -30.93 26.27
CA ARG A 236 -56.52 -30.89 27.54
C ARG A 236 -58.03 -30.87 27.32
N ALA A 237 -58.51 -30.68 26.10
CA ALA A 237 -59.91 -30.47 25.74
C ALA A 237 -60.52 -31.61 24.91
N ASP A 238 -60.16 -32.84 25.16
CA ASP A 238 -60.82 -34.09 24.66
C ASP A 238 -60.52 -34.52 23.19
N ASN A 239 -59.63 -33.87 22.44
CA ASN A 239 -59.24 -34.31 21.11
C ASN A 239 -57.74 -34.74 21.05
N GLY A 240 -57.37 -35.74 21.89
CA GLY A 240 -55.99 -36.06 22.19
C GLY A 240 -55.11 -36.58 21.02
N ASP A 241 -55.64 -37.36 20.09
CA ASP A 241 -54.82 -38.07 19.11
C ASP A 241 -54.45 -37.23 17.91
N ASP A 242 -55.31 -36.35 17.43
CA ASP A 242 -55.01 -35.46 16.32
C ASP A 242 -54.06 -34.34 16.79
N ALA A 243 -54.25 -33.81 18.00
CA ALA A 243 -53.34 -32.86 18.61
C ALA A 243 -51.91 -33.43 18.81
N LYS A 244 -51.79 -34.71 19.21
CA LYS A 244 -50.49 -35.41 19.32
C LYS A 244 -49.78 -35.51 17.98
N LYS A 245 -50.50 -35.88 16.91
CA LYS A 245 -49.94 -35.98 15.56
C LYS A 245 -49.45 -34.65 15.08
N GLU A 246 -50.20 -33.58 15.33
CA GLU A 246 -49.83 -32.21 14.92
C GLU A 246 -48.62 -31.70 15.72
N ILE A 247 -48.55 -31.96 17.02
CA ILE A 247 -47.38 -31.64 17.83
C ILE A 247 -46.14 -32.40 17.33
N ALA A 248 -46.24 -33.70 17.08
CA ALA A 248 -45.14 -34.52 16.56
C ALA A 248 -44.64 -33.98 15.21
N ARG A 249 -45.56 -33.56 14.33
CA ARG A 249 -45.19 -32.93 13.04
C ARG A 249 -44.47 -31.59 13.22
N ASN A 250 -44.97 -30.74 14.15
CA ASN A 250 -44.33 -29.45 14.41
C ASN A 250 -42.95 -29.60 15.08
N ILE A 251 -42.75 -30.62 15.91
CA ILE A 251 -41.42 -30.95 16.48
C ILE A 251 -40.47 -31.39 15.37
N ALA A 252 -40.89 -32.28 14.46
CA ALA A 252 -40.05 -32.71 13.33
C ALA A 252 -39.70 -31.55 12.37
N GLU A 253 -40.65 -30.62 12.16
CA GLU A 253 -40.41 -29.40 11.39
C GLU A 253 -39.35 -28.50 12.06
N LEU A 254 -39.41 -28.38 13.38
CA LEU A 254 -38.47 -27.60 14.18
C LEU A 254 -37.07 -28.24 14.19
N ASP A 255 -36.95 -29.55 14.35
CA ASP A 255 -35.67 -30.27 14.28
C ASP A 255 -35.03 -30.11 12.89
N GLN A 256 -35.81 -30.26 11.82
CA GLN A 256 -35.35 -30.04 10.46
C GLN A 256 -34.83 -28.61 10.26
N LEU A 257 -35.54 -27.60 10.79
CA LEU A 257 -35.14 -26.20 10.70
C LEU A 257 -33.81 -25.94 11.42
N ILE A 258 -33.65 -26.50 12.62
CA ILE A 258 -32.38 -26.38 13.38
C ILE A 258 -31.24 -27.00 12.59
N ASP A 259 -31.43 -28.18 12.02
CA ASP A 259 -30.41 -28.84 11.19
C ASP A 259 -30.07 -28.04 9.95
N GLU A 260 -31.05 -27.38 9.30
CA GLU A 260 -30.81 -26.50 8.15
C GLU A 260 -30.00 -25.25 8.53
N ILE A 261 -30.32 -24.60 9.65
CA ILE A 261 -29.61 -23.45 10.17
C ILE A 261 -28.16 -23.80 10.54
N LEU A 262 -27.97 -24.91 11.25
CA LEU A 262 -26.66 -25.40 11.65
C LEU A 262 -25.80 -25.74 10.41
N LEU A 263 -26.40 -26.39 9.42
CA LEU A 263 -25.70 -26.72 8.17
C LEU A 263 -25.35 -25.46 7.40
N ALA A 264 -26.24 -24.48 7.26
CA ALA A 264 -25.96 -23.21 6.61
C ALA A 264 -24.79 -22.48 7.31
N SER A 265 -24.83 -22.39 8.63
CA SER A 265 -23.76 -21.77 9.42
C SER A 265 -22.39 -22.46 9.26
N ARG A 266 -22.40 -23.80 9.14
CA ARG A 266 -21.17 -24.59 8.93
C ARG A 266 -20.61 -24.43 7.49
N LEU A 267 -21.50 -24.34 6.50
CA LEU A 267 -21.09 -24.16 5.10
C LEU A 267 -20.42 -22.82 4.83
N ASP A 268 -20.77 -21.79 5.61
CA ASP A 268 -20.12 -20.46 5.53
C ASP A 268 -18.70 -20.45 6.15
N SER A 269 -18.32 -21.49 6.89
CA SER A 269 -17.03 -21.62 7.56
C SER A 269 -16.09 -22.51 6.73
N GLU A 270 -14.95 -21.96 6.28
CA GLU A 270 -13.97 -22.73 5.49
C GLU A 270 -13.34 -23.88 6.28
N ASP A 271 -13.22 -23.75 7.61
CA ASP A 271 -12.55 -24.71 8.50
C ASP A 271 -13.49 -25.81 9.05
N ALA A 272 -14.78 -25.78 8.71
CA ALA A 272 -15.71 -26.76 9.24
C ALA A 272 -15.44 -28.15 8.63
N ASP A 273 -15.23 -29.14 9.50
CA ASP A 273 -15.21 -30.57 9.11
C ASP A 273 -16.62 -30.97 8.64
N MET A 274 -16.80 -31.02 7.32
CA MET A 274 -18.07 -31.35 6.67
C MET A 274 -18.17 -32.80 6.22
N GLY A 275 -17.14 -33.59 6.46
CA GLY A 275 -17.04 -34.99 6.06
C GLY A 275 -15.93 -35.23 5.02
N ILE A 276 -15.76 -36.51 4.71
CA ILE A 276 -14.70 -36.98 3.78
C ILE A 276 -15.10 -36.66 2.35
N ILE A 277 -14.19 -36.05 1.61
CA ILE A 277 -14.32 -35.89 0.16
C ILE A 277 -13.99 -37.23 -0.49
N GLU A 278 -14.94 -37.77 -1.23
CA GLU A 278 -14.85 -39.07 -1.90
C GLU A 278 -15.35 -38.97 -3.34
N SER A 279 -15.13 -40.03 -4.13
CA SER A 279 -15.80 -40.16 -5.42
C SER A 279 -17.27 -40.52 -5.19
N VAL A 280 -18.16 -39.62 -5.62
CA VAL A 280 -19.60 -39.79 -5.43
C VAL A 280 -20.28 -40.08 -6.75
N ASP A 281 -21.03 -41.18 -6.79
CA ASP A 281 -21.93 -41.53 -7.90
C ASP A 281 -23.16 -40.62 -7.89
N VAL A 282 -23.09 -39.53 -8.70
CA VAL A 282 -24.20 -38.56 -8.79
C VAL A 282 -25.44 -39.17 -9.43
N MET A 283 -25.29 -40.08 -10.39
CA MET A 283 -26.38 -40.74 -11.08
C MET A 283 -27.16 -41.61 -10.08
N GLY A 284 -26.48 -42.39 -9.24
CA GLY A 284 -27.08 -43.20 -8.19
C GLY A 284 -27.84 -42.33 -7.18
N LEU A 285 -27.24 -41.22 -6.74
CA LEU A 285 -27.91 -40.25 -5.83
C LEU A 285 -29.19 -39.66 -6.45
N CYS A 286 -29.12 -39.25 -7.72
CA CYS A 286 -30.27 -38.72 -8.45
C CYS A 286 -31.39 -39.74 -8.55
N ALA A 287 -31.07 -41.01 -8.87
CA ALA A 287 -32.05 -42.09 -8.94
C ALA A 287 -32.76 -42.35 -7.60
N GLU A 288 -32.00 -42.44 -6.50
CA GLU A 288 -32.54 -42.63 -5.17
C GLU A 288 -33.51 -41.49 -4.74
N GLU A 289 -33.09 -40.23 -4.94
CA GLU A 289 -33.87 -39.07 -4.54
C GLU A 289 -35.07 -38.84 -5.46
N CYS A 290 -34.98 -39.13 -6.77
CA CYS A 290 -36.15 -39.13 -7.67
C CYS A 290 -37.19 -40.19 -7.26
N ALA A 291 -36.76 -41.43 -6.96
CA ALA A 291 -37.63 -42.46 -6.51
C ALA A 291 -38.38 -42.09 -5.20
N ARG A 292 -37.74 -41.36 -4.31
CA ARG A 292 -38.32 -40.89 -3.04
C ARG A 292 -39.49 -39.91 -3.23
N VAL A 293 -39.41 -39.02 -4.25
CA VAL A 293 -40.47 -38.03 -4.51
C VAL A 293 -41.36 -38.39 -5.69
N GLY A 294 -41.06 -39.48 -6.41
CA GLY A 294 -41.81 -39.91 -7.59
C GLY A 294 -41.50 -39.10 -8.86
N ALA A 295 -40.38 -38.39 -8.88
CA ALA A 295 -39.96 -37.57 -10.04
C ALA A 295 -39.39 -38.43 -11.16
N VAL A 296 -39.50 -37.94 -12.42
CA VAL A 296 -38.94 -38.59 -13.61
C VAL A 296 -37.44 -38.30 -13.70
N LEU A 297 -36.65 -39.37 -13.79
CA LEU A 297 -35.19 -39.25 -14.03
C LEU A 297 -34.87 -39.44 -15.50
N GLU A 298 -34.22 -38.51 -16.14
CA GLU A 298 -33.69 -38.57 -17.49
C GLU A 298 -32.16 -38.53 -17.44
N ILE A 299 -31.53 -39.54 -18.04
CA ILE A 299 -30.07 -39.65 -18.11
C ILE A 299 -29.65 -39.47 -19.55
N GLN A 300 -28.55 -38.77 -19.80
CA GLN A 300 -27.97 -38.60 -21.12
C GLN A 300 -27.68 -39.95 -21.76
N PRO A 301 -28.16 -40.21 -22.98
CA PRO A 301 -27.92 -41.50 -23.69
C PRO A 301 -26.44 -41.80 -23.80
N GLY A 302 -26.07 -43.06 -23.48
CA GLY A 302 -24.67 -43.56 -23.64
C GLY A 302 -23.77 -43.24 -22.41
N VAL A 303 -24.25 -42.57 -21.39
CA VAL A 303 -23.50 -42.34 -20.16
C VAL A 303 -23.87 -43.40 -19.12
N LEU A 304 -22.88 -44.24 -18.75
CA LEU A 304 -23.06 -45.34 -17.80
C LEU A 304 -22.79 -44.93 -16.36
N ARG A 305 -21.99 -43.89 -16.13
CA ARG A 305 -21.59 -43.44 -14.81
C ARG A 305 -21.26 -41.94 -14.81
N ILE A 306 -21.74 -41.19 -13.81
CA ILE A 306 -21.45 -39.78 -13.61
C ILE A 306 -20.95 -39.63 -12.19
N GLU A 307 -19.68 -39.25 -12.07
CA GLU A 307 -19.02 -39.12 -10.77
C GLU A 307 -18.44 -37.71 -10.60
N THR A 308 -18.44 -37.23 -9.34
CA THR A 308 -17.77 -35.99 -8.93
C THR A 308 -17.03 -36.22 -7.62
N GLN A 309 -16.04 -35.39 -7.34
CA GLN A 309 -15.41 -35.32 -6.01
C GLN A 309 -16.28 -34.51 -5.05
N GLY A 310 -16.65 -35.10 -3.92
CA GLY A 310 -17.46 -34.36 -2.97
C GLY A 310 -17.83 -35.14 -1.71
N VAL A 311 -18.63 -34.50 -0.88
CA VAL A 311 -19.20 -35.09 0.32
C VAL A 311 -20.59 -35.64 0.02
N SER A 312 -20.74 -36.97 -0.02
CA SER A 312 -21.95 -37.66 -0.45
C SER A 312 -23.23 -37.16 0.29
N LYS A 313 -23.14 -36.92 1.58
CA LYS A 313 -24.26 -36.39 2.38
C LYS A 313 -24.71 -35.00 1.91
N LEU A 314 -23.76 -34.13 1.55
CA LEU A 314 -24.07 -32.77 1.11
C LEU A 314 -24.69 -32.78 -0.29
N LEU A 315 -24.11 -33.56 -1.22
CA LEU A 315 -24.64 -33.69 -2.58
C LEU A 315 -26.06 -34.32 -2.56
N ARG A 316 -26.31 -35.32 -1.72
CA ARG A 316 -27.64 -35.84 -1.49
C ARG A 316 -28.61 -34.75 -0.99
N ARG A 317 -28.19 -33.94 -0.05
CA ARG A 317 -29.01 -32.81 0.47
C ARG A 317 -29.32 -31.78 -0.59
N LEU A 318 -28.34 -31.47 -1.45
CA LEU A 318 -28.51 -30.55 -2.59
C LEU A 318 -29.61 -31.06 -3.54
N ILE A 319 -29.50 -32.32 -4.00
CA ILE A 319 -30.47 -32.93 -4.93
C ILE A 319 -31.86 -32.98 -4.26
N ARG A 320 -31.92 -33.40 -3.02
CA ARG A 320 -33.15 -33.48 -2.22
C ARG A 320 -33.86 -32.13 -2.14
N ASN A 321 -33.14 -31.06 -1.79
CA ASN A 321 -33.71 -29.72 -1.66
C ASN A 321 -34.27 -29.20 -3.00
N LEU A 322 -33.59 -29.49 -4.15
CA LEU A 322 -34.12 -29.15 -5.46
C LEU A 322 -35.41 -29.89 -5.78
N LEU A 323 -35.43 -31.21 -5.57
CA LEU A 323 -36.59 -32.06 -5.86
C LEU A 323 -37.79 -31.75 -4.94
N GLU A 324 -37.54 -31.50 -3.66
CA GLU A 324 -38.60 -31.11 -2.70
C GLU A 324 -39.17 -29.73 -3.08
N ASN A 325 -38.33 -28.80 -3.52
CA ASN A 325 -38.76 -27.50 -4.01
C ASN A 325 -39.63 -27.63 -5.26
N ALA A 326 -39.20 -28.44 -6.22
CA ALA A 326 -39.95 -28.70 -7.45
C ALA A 326 -41.28 -29.43 -7.18
N ALA A 327 -41.28 -30.42 -6.31
CA ALA A 327 -42.49 -31.16 -5.92
C ALA A 327 -43.50 -30.24 -5.21
N ARG A 328 -43.02 -29.31 -4.37
CA ARG A 328 -43.86 -28.40 -3.58
C ARG A 328 -44.51 -27.31 -4.42
N TYR A 329 -43.77 -26.73 -5.38
CA TYR A 329 -44.21 -25.57 -6.11
C TYR A 329 -44.59 -25.87 -7.57
N GLY A 330 -44.12 -27.01 -8.11
CA GLY A 330 -44.22 -27.32 -9.50
C GLY A 330 -44.95 -28.60 -9.89
N ALA A 331 -45.36 -29.44 -8.92
CA ALA A 331 -46.17 -30.60 -9.21
C ALA A 331 -47.66 -30.22 -9.25
N ILE A 332 -48.17 -29.85 -10.43
CA ILE A 332 -49.55 -29.37 -10.61
C ILE A 332 -50.50 -30.54 -10.75
N GLN A 333 -50.15 -31.56 -11.56
CA GLN A 333 -51.00 -32.73 -11.83
C GLN A 333 -50.51 -33.99 -11.09
N GLY A 334 -49.22 -34.04 -10.76
CA GLY A 334 -48.65 -35.17 -10.06
C GLY A 334 -47.12 -35.10 -9.98
N PRO A 335 -46.51 -36.08 -9.30
CA PRO A 335 -45.03 -36.12 -9.18
C PRO A 335 -44.27 -36.16 -10.51
N GLU A 336 -44.90 -36.67 -11.56
CA GLU A 336 -44.36 -36.75 -12.92
C GLU A 336 -44.15 -35.36 -13.60
N ASP A 337 -44.72 -34.30 -13.04
CA ASP A 337 -44.46 -32.94 -13.48
C ASP A 337 -43.07 -32.46 -13.13
N VAL A 338 -42.39 -33.17 -12.21
CA VAL A 338 -41.00 -32.90 -11.82
C VAL A 338 -40.06 -33.84 -12.56
N GLN A 339 -39.11 -33.25 -13.30
CA GLN A 339 -38.13 -33.98 -14.07
C GLN A 339 -36.74 -33.62 -13.59
N LEU A 340 -35.86 -34.59 -13.42
CA LEU A 340 -34.41 -34.37 -13.20
C LEU A 340 -33.63 -34.93 -14.37
N GLN A 341 -32.81 -34.10 -14.96
CA GLN A 341 -31.84 -34.47 -16.02
C GLN A 341 -30.43 -34.46 -15.44
N CYS A 342 -29.68 -35.52 -15.69
CA CYS A 342 -28.26 -35.60 -15.35
C CYS A 342 -27.43 -35.78 -16.62
N GLU A 343 -26.57 -34.82 -16.87
CA GLU A 343 -25.74 -34.73 -18.10
C GLU A 343 -24.26 -34.66 -17.72
N LEU A 344 -23.42 -35.19 -18.58
CA LEU A 344 -21.97 -35.08 -18.48
C LEU A 344 -21.47 -34.15 -19.58
N ALA A 345 -20.96 -33.00 -19.25
CA ALA A 345 -20.21 -32.16 -20.17
C ALA A 345 -18.70 -32.43 -20.07
N ASP A 346 -17.87 -31.84 -20.94
CA ASP A 346 -16.44 -32.17 -21.03
C ASP A 346 -15.70 -32.14 -19.69
N SER A 347 -15.97 -31.15 -18.87
CA SER A 347 -15.33 -30.93 -17.56
C SER A 347 -16.28 -30.83 -16.38
N GLU A 348 -17.60 -30.94 -16.60
CA GLU A 348 -18.63 -30.67 -15.60
C GLU A 348 -19.71 -31.75 -15.60
N VAL A 349 -20.24 -32.00 -14.41
CA VAL A 349 -21.50 -32.72 -14.18
C VAL A 349 -22.60 -31.69 -14.06
N ILE A 350 -23.64 -31.81 -14.88
CA ILE A 350 -24.76 -30.89 -14.91
C ILE A 350 -26.03 -31.59 -14.43
N ILE A 351 -26.64 -31.07 -13.38
CA ILE A 351 -27.90 -31.56 -12.83
C ILE A 351 -28.95 -30.47 -13.07
N LYS A 352 -30.01 -30.81 -13.81
CA LYS A 352 -31.13 -29.90 -14.09
C LYS A 352 -32.39 -30.46 -13.47
N VAL A 353 -33.08 -29.65 -12.68
CA VAL A 353 -34.42 -29.99 -12.14
C VAL A 353 -35.45 -29.06 -12.74
N PHE A 354 -36.41 -29.65 -13.41
CA PHE A 354 -37.52 -28.95 -14.07
C PHE A 354 -38.79 -29.11 -13.30
N ASP A 355 -39.57 -28.04 -13.18
CA ASP A 355 -40.91 -28.06 -12.65
C ASP A 355 -41.90 -27.38 -13.63
N LYS A 356 -43.21 -27.61 -13.43
CA LYS A 356 -44.29 -26.98 -14.18
C LYS A 356 -45.02 -25.91 -13.37
N GLY A 357 -44.39 -25.36 -12.33
CA GLY A 357 -44.94 -24.35 -11.46
C GLY A 357 -45.10 -22.98 -12.13
N PRO A 358 -45.37 -21.92 -11.37
CA PRO A 358 -45.53 -20.57 -11.88
C PRO A 358 -44.23 -19.95 -12.40
N GLY A 359 -43.10 -20.65 -12.18
CA GLY A 359 -41.76 -20.14 -12.55
C GLY A 359 -41.26 -19.03 -11.64
N VAL A 360 -40.06 -18.53 -11.94
CA VAL A 360 -39.42 -17.46 -11.18
C VAL A 360 -39.20 -16.24 -12.05
N PRO A 361 -39.71 -15.04 -11.68
CA PRO A 361 -39.50 -13.80 -12.39
C PRO A 361 -37.97 -13.52 -12.54
N ALA A 362 -37.54 -13.03 -13.70
CA ALA A 362 -36.13 -12.82 -14.03
C ALA A 362 -35.40 -11.96 -12.99
N ALA A 363 -36.05 -10.93 -12.46
CA ALA A 363 -35.47 -10.03 -11.45
C ALA A 363 -35.23 -10.68 -10.08
N LEU A 364 -35.83 -11.85 -9.83
CA LEU A 364 -35.75 -12.55 -8.54
C LEU A 364 -34.93 -13.85 -8.61
N ARG A 365 -34.46 -14.27 -9.80
CA ARG A 365 -33.73 -15.55 -9.97
C ARG A 365 -32.45 -15.68 -9.18
N GLU A 366 -31.77 -14.56 -8.91
CA GLU A 366 -30.59 -14.55 -8.03
C GLU A 366 -31.00 -14.51 -6.56
N LYS A 367 -32.08 -13.78 -6.23
CA LYS A 367 -32.54 -13.58 -4.85
C LYS A 367 -33.13 -14.82 -4.22
N ILE A 368 -33.69 -15.73 -5.01
CA ILE A 368 -34.27 -16.99 -4.46
C ILE A 368 -33.23 -17.89 -3.76
N PHE A 369 -31.95 -17.64 -3.98
CA PHE A 369 -30.84 -18.34 -3.31
C PHE A 369 -30.34 -17.61 -2.03
N GLU A 370 -30.96 -16.46 -1.68
CA GLU A 370 -30.66 -15.79 -0.42
C GLU A 370 -31.37 -16.55 0.73
N PRO A 371 -30.74 -16.70 1.90
CA PRO A 371 -31.37 -17.37 3.06
C PRO A 371 -32.67 -16.65 3.44
N PHE A 372 -33.73 -17.46 3.75
CA PHE A 372 -35.07 -17.00 4.14
C PHE A 372 -35.83 -16.21 3.07
N PHE A 373 -35.32 -16.11 1.84
CA PHE A 373 -36.02 -15.44 0.77
C PHE A 373 -37.21 -16.30 0.29
N ARG A 374 -38.36 -15.67 0.09
CA ARG A 374 -39.59 -16.27 -0.44
C ARG A 374 -40.20 -15.38 -1.48
N LEU A 375 -40.74 -15.97 -2.53
CA LEU A 375 -41.46 -15.21 -3.55
C LEU A 375 -42.70 -14.53 -2.96
N PRO A 376 -43.02 -13.28 -3.34
CA PRO A 376 -44.28 -12.62 -2.92
C PRO A 376 -45.50 -13.46 -3.27
N GLY A 377 -46.39 -13.71 -2.31
CA GLY A 377 -47.58 -14.52 -2.52
C GLY A 377 -47.42 -16.03 -2.22
N ALA A 378 -46.21 -16.51 -1.90
CA ALA A 378 -46.05 -17.88 -1.41
C ALA A 378 -46.70 -18.03 -0.03
N SER A 379 -47.64 -18.99 0.11
CA SER A 379 -48.39 -19.13 1.34
C SER A 379 -47.52 -19.60 2.49
N GLU A 380 -47.75 -19.08 3.71
CA GLU A 380 -47.10 -19.55 4.95
C GLU A 380 -47.44 -21.02 5.28
N ARG A 381 -48.54 -21.55 4.74
CA ARG A 381 -48.97 -22.92 4.92
C ARG A 381 -48.07 -23.97 4.23
N SER A 382 -47.17 -23.55 3.35
CA SER A 382 -46.33 -24.48 2.60
C SER A 382 -45.13 -25.03 3.38
N GLY A 383 -44.92 -24.64 4.64
CA GLY A 383 -43.89 -25.21 5.53
C GLY A 383 -42.44 -25.07 5.07
N SER A 384 -42.14 -24.21 4.10
CA SER A 384 -40.75 -23.96 3.69
C SER A 384 -40.25 -22.64 4.26
N VAL A 385 -39.13 -22.68 4.91
CA VAL A 385 -38.50 -21.55 5.61
C VAL A 385 -37.68 -20.67 4.69
N GLY A 386 -37.46 -21.10 3.43
CA GLY A 386 -36.64 -20.39 2.49
C GLY A 386 -35.14 -20.64 2.65
N LEU A 387 -34.75 -21.74 3.33
CA LEU A 387 -33.33 -22.12 3.48
C LEU A 387 -32.88 -23.13 2.41
N GLY A 388 -33.78 -23.95 1.86
CA GLY A 388 -33.43 -25.04 0.96
C GLY A 388 -32.59 -24.63 -0.24
N LEU A 389 -32.99 -23.57 -0.97
CA LEU A 389 -32.22 -23.08 -2.14
C LEU A 389 -30.93 -22.38 -1.73
N ALA A 390 -30.88 -21.71 -0.60
CA ALA A 390 -29.65 -21.15 -0.04
C ALA A 390 -28.62 -22.25 0.26
N LEU A 391 -29.09 -23.36 0.86
CA LEU A 391 -28.23 -24.54 1.07
C LEU A 391 -27.76 -25.15 -0.24
N VAL A 392 -28.61 -25.24 -1.28
CA VAL A 392 -28.19 -25.71 -2.62
C VAL A 392 -27.03 -24.87 -3.14
N LYS A 393 -27.12 -23.55 -3.06
CA LYS A 393 -26.06 -22.63 -3.49
C LYS A 393 -24.79 -22.81 -2.67
N ALA A 394 -24.88 -22.85 -1.35
CA ALA A 394 -23.74 -23.02 -0.47
C ALA A 394 -23.04 -24.37 -0.69
N ILE A 395 -23.81 -25.47 -0.85
CA ILE A 395 -23.25 -26.79 -1.16
C ILE A 395 -22.58 -26.81 -2.53
N ALA A 396 -23.20 -26.24 -3.57
CA ALA A 396 -22.62 -26.18 -4.91
C ALA A 396 -21.28 -25.41 -4.89
N MET A 397 -21.24 -24.23 -4.25
CA MET A 397 -20.02 -23.41 -4.11
C MET A 397 -18.93 -24.14 -3.32
N ARG A 398 -19.27 -24.88 -2.27
CA ARG A 398 -18.30 -25.69 -1.49
C ARG A 398 -17.64 -26.78 -2.33
N HIS A 399 -18.37 -27.30 -3.34
CA HIS A 399 -17.86 -28.26 -4.30
C HIS A 399 -17.29 -27.61 -5.56
N GLN A 400 -16.91 -26.32 -5.50
CA GLN A 400 -16.37 -25.54 -6.62
C GLN A 400 -17.31 -25.48 -7.85
N GLY A 401 -18.59 -25.67 -7.61
CA GLY A 401 -19.64 -25.62 -8.60
C GLY A 401 -20.45 -24.34 -8.54
N SER A 402 -21.54 -24.32 -9.30
CA SER A 402 -22.47 -23.20 -9.37
C SER A 402 -23.91 -23.69 -9.45
N VAL A 403 -24.87 -22.80 -9.11
CA VAL A 403 -26.30 -23.04 -9.31
C VAL A 403 -26.93 -21.81 -9.96
N SER A 404 -27.86 -22.05 -10.86
CA SER A 404 -28.66 -21.00 -11.52
C SER A 404 -30.10 -21.41 -11.68
N CYS A 405 -30.99 -20.40 -11.78
CA CYS A 405 -32.41 -20.59 -12.12
C CYS A 405 -32.66 -20.02 -13.51
N LEU A 406 -33.09 -20.88 -14.41
CA LEU A 406 -33.38 -20.55 -15.80
C LEU A 406 -34.88 -20.56 -16.07
N ALA A 407 -35.30 -19.90 -17.15
CA ALA A 407 -36.68 -20.03 -17.62
C ALA A 407 -36.84 -21.40 -18.29
N ARG A 408 -37.96 -22.08 -18.01
CA ARG A 408 -38.36 -23.27 -18.76
C ARG A 408 -39.25 -22.86 -19.95
N GLU A 409 -38.97 -23.40 -21.14
CA GLU A 409 -39.88 -23.27 -22.27
C GLU A 409 -41.19 -24.00 -21.97
N GLY A 410 -42.31 -23.35 -22.11
CA GLY A 410 -43.62 -23.89 -21.79
C GLY A 410 -44.11 -23.63 -20.36
N GLY A 411 -43.39 -22.85 -19.55
CA GLY A 411 -43.72 -22.45 -18.17
C GLY A 411 -43.02 -23.31 -17.13
N GLY A 412 -42.96 -22.82 -15.89
CA GLY A 412 -42.23 -23.42 -14.79
C GLY A 412 -40.81 -22.84 -14.61
N ALA A 413 -40.03 -23.53 -13.78
CA ALA A 413 -38.63 -23.20 -13.56
C ALA A 413 -37.68 -24.36 -13.92
N CYS A 414 -36.44 -24.03 -14.24
CA CYS A 414 -35.34 -24.95 -14.40
C CYS A 414 -34.22 -24.52 -13.44
N PHE A 415 -33.86 -25.37 -12.50
CA PHE A 415 -32.72 -25.19 -11.61
C PHE A 415 -31.56 -26.03 -12.14
N GLU A 416 -30.48 -25.37 -12.52
CA GLU A 416 -29.27 -25.98 -13.08
C GLU A 416 -28.13 -25.87 -12.07
N VAL A 417 -27.55 -27.02 -11.71
CA VAL A 417 -26.36 -27.15 -10.89
C VAL A 417 -25.22 -27.67 -11.73
N ARG A 418 -24.07 -27.06 -11.67
CA ARG A 418 -22.83 -27.48 -12.32
C ARG A 418 -21.81 -27.83 -11.27
N LEU A 419 -21.22 -29.00 -11.36
CA LEU A 419 -20.17 -29.49 -10.46
C LEU A 419 -18.96 -29.94 -11.27
N PRO A 420 -17.73 -29.82 -10.76
CA PRO A 420 -16.55 -30.33 -11.44
C PRO A 420 -16.66 -31.85 -11.62
N LYS A 421 -16.30 -32.33 -12.81
CA LYS A 421 -16.20 -33.77 -13.08
C LYS A 421 -14.99 -34.32 -12.37
N LEU A 422 -15.09 -35.57 -11.90
CA LEU A 422 -13.94 -36.36 -11.46
C LEU A 422 -13.01 -36.55 -12.65
N THR A 423 -11.76 -36.04 -12.58
CA THR A 423 -10.72 -36.20 -13.60
C THR A 423 -10.06 -37.58 -13.50
#